data_43078d4e382e301307218b6ac31db220
#
_entry.id   43078d4e382e301307218b6ac31db220
#
_cell.length_a   1.000
_cell.length_b   1.000
_cell.length_c   1.000
_cell.angle_alpha   90.00
_cell.angle_beta   90.00
_cell.angle_gamma   90.00
#
_symmetry.space_group_name_H-M   'P 1'
#
loop_
_entity.id
_entity.type
_entity.pdbx_description
1 polymer ?
#
loop_
_entity_poly.entity_id
_entity_poly.type
_entity_poly.pdbx_seq_one_letter_code
_entity_poly.pdbx_strand_id
1 'polypeptide(L)'
;AMLILNPIISIHKLAKHSYRYSFSKKARVIDKQTGVQQMMNKRISPMNVNTDANNESALSNLTSVITNYNKIPYSFFKMVELHTCALSNQEKSNQLLNLWTIIELFVETDINDSDKINQICNILSTVMCSDYINRKLIILYNEIKQCCPEVHSQYLDELDVGATAYEKFLALLSLREYNSVFDETIEKLANYPLLKYRMMYFHDEIFVDSLGILQCIESHANRLRWHIMRIYRNRNMVVHDGDYMPYINTIIENLHFYVDTIFDKLIHYYKNGIFSTSDILTHMKNIEYRYQKTLGRGKKKNTSIALTKENYLDMILGHSYYTENICE
;
A
#
# COMPACT_ATOMS: atom_id res chain seq x y z
N ALA A 1 -18.52 -13.32 -26.37
CA ALA A 1 -17.62 -12.18 -26.70
C ALA A 1 -17.85 -10.99 -25.75
N MET A 2 -19.09 -10.53 -25.51
CA MET A 2 -19.36 -9.39 -24.60
C MET A 2 -19.02 -9.68 -23.13
N LEU A 3 -19.20 -10.92 -22.65
CA LEU A 3 -18.84 -11.33 -21.28
C LEU A 3 -17.32 -11.26 -21.00
N ILE A 4 -16.49 -11.26 -22.04
CA ILE A 4 -15.02 -11.19 -21.92
C ILE A 4 -14.54 -9.75 -22.16
N LEU A 5 -15.21 -8.99 -23.03
CA LEU A 5 -14.77 -7.63 -23.38
C LEU A 5 -14.99 -6.62 -22.24
N ASN A 6 -16.09 -6.74 -21.50
CA ASN A 6 -16.38 -5.84 -20.38
C ASN A 6 -15.35 -5.97 -19.24
N PRO A 7 -14.98 -7.16 -18.76
CA PRO A 7 -13.89 -7.32 -17.83
C PRO A 7 -12.55 -6.75 -18.33
N ILE A 8 -12.20 -6.94 -19.60
CA ILE A 8 -10.95 -6.43 -20.20
C ILE A 8 -10.93 -4.89 -20.18
N ILE A 9 -12.03 -4.25 -20.58
CA ILE A 9 -12.16 -2.79 -20.54
C ILE A 9 -12.09 -2.27 -19.10
N SER A 10 -12.72 -2.99 -18.16
CA SER A 10 -12.72 -2.65 -16.73
C SER A 10 -11.31 -2.80 -16.13
N ILE A 11 -10.61 -3.85 -16.50
CA ILE A 11 -9.21 -4.10 -16.14
C ILE A 11 -8.29 -3.00 -16.69
N HIS A 12 -8.48 -2.57 -17.95
CA HIS A 12 -7.74 -1.45 -18.52
C HIS A 12 -7.99 -0.14 -17.75
N LYS A 13 -9.20 0.06 -17.23
CA LYS A 13 -9.53 1.21 -16.37
C LYS A 13 -8.87 1.10 -14.98
N LEU A 14 -8.66 -0.10 -14.44
CA LEU A 14 -7.88 -0.34 -13.23
C LEU A 14 -6.41 0.08 -13.39
N ALA A 15 -5.81 -0.26 -14.53
CA ALA A 15 -4.42 0.09 -14.85
C ALA A 15 -4.21 1.61 -15.09
N LYS A 16 -5.26 2.32 -15.54
CA LYS A 16 -5.22 3.76 -15.84
C LYS A 16 -6.09 4.58 -14.88
N HIS A 17 -5.61 4.79 -13.67
CA HIS A 17 -6.27 5.64 -12.66
C HIS A 17 -6.49 7.10 -13.07
N SER A 18 -5.85 7.56 -14.14
CA SER A 18 -5.98 8.93 -14.67
C SER A 18 -7.40 9.29 -15.17
N TYR A 19 -8.28 8.31 -15.32
CA TYR A 19 -9.64 8.53 -15.78
C TYR A 19 -10.70 8.61 -14.65
N ARG A 20 -10.30 8.60 -13.38
CA ARG A 20 -11.23 8.61 -12.23
C ARG A 20 -12.06 9.88 -12.12
N TYR A 21 -11.61 11.02 -12.69
CA TYR A 21 -12.32 12.28 -12.57
C TYR A 21 -12.30 13.05 -13.88
N SER A 22 -13.49 13.46 -14.35
CA SER A 22 -13.69 14.38 -15.46
C SER A 22 -13.36 15.84 -15.10
N PHE A 23 -12.65 16.09 -13.98
CA PHE A 23 -12.19 17.43 -13.65
C PHE A 23 -11.12 17.87 -14.61
N SER A 24 -11.20 19.13 -15.06
CA SER A 24 -10.15 19.74 -15.86
C SER A 24 -8.78 19.47 -15.19
N LYS A 25 -7.87 18.84 -15.94
CA LYS A 25 -6.50 18.62 -15.50
C LYS A 25 -5.73 19.91 -15.28
N LYS A 26 -6.31 21.05 -15.67
CA LYS A 26 -5.73 22.39 -15.62
C LYS A 26 -6.57 23.29 -14.73
N ALA A 27 -5.91 23.95 -13.79
CA ALA A 27 -6.49 25.04 -13.02
C ALA A 27 -5.93 26.38 -13.55
N ARG A 28 -6.80 27.34 -13.78
CA ARG A 28 -6.41 28.69 -14.12
C ARG A 28 -6.19 29.46 -12.82
N VAL A 29 -4.96 29.85 -12.56
CA VAL A 29 -4.61 30.70 -11.41
C VAL A 29 -4.43 32.13 -11.91
N ILE A 30 -5.12 33.05 -11.29
CA ILE A 30 -5.03 34.47 -11.59
C ILE A 30 -4.46 35.16 -10.35
N ASP A 31 -3.31 35.75 -10.49
CA ASP A 31 -2.76 36.65 -9.46
C ASP A 31 -3.61 37.91 -9.39
N LYS A 32 -4.25 38.13 -8.26
CA LYS A 32 -5.14 39.29 -8.06
C LYS A 32 -4.41 40.62 -8.03
N GLN A 33 -3.10 40.62 -7.75
CA GLN A 33 -2.31 41.85 -7.69
C GLN A 33 -1.73 42.27 -9.04
N THR A 34 -1.23 41.29 -9.78
CA THR A 34 -0.54 41.55 -11.06
C THR A 34 -1.41 41.26 -12.28
N GLY A 35 -2.56 40.63 -12.13
CA GLY A 35 -3.43 40.18 -13.22
C GLY A 35 -2.84 39.05 -14.08
N VAL A 36 -1.65 38.57 -13.74
CA VAL A 36 -0.97 37.49 -14.48
C VAL A 36 -1.77 36.20 -14.36
N GLN A 37 -2.03 35.58 -15.48
CA GLN A 37 -2.76 34.31 -15.56
C GLN A 37 -1.80 33.18 -15.88
N GLN A 38 -1.81 32.16 -15.05
CA GLN A 38 -1.01 30.95 -15.28
C GLN A 38 -1.90 29.71 -15.26
N MET A 39 -1.72 28.84 -16.26
CA MET A 39 -2.37 27.55 -16.29
C MET A 39 -1.51 26.55 -15.52
N MET A 40 -1.99 26.08 -14.39
CA MET A 40 -1.32 25.06 -13.59
C MET A 40 -1.97 23.71 -13.85
N ASN A 41 -1.15 22.68 -14.05
CA ASN A 41 -1.66 21.32 -14.00
C ASN A 41 -2.02 20.98 -12.55
N LYS A 42 -3.28 20.66 -12.32
CA LYS A 42 -3.73 20.17 -11.01
C LYS A 42 -3.00 18.85 -10.75
N ARG A 43 -2.09 18.83 -9.78
CA ARG A 43 -1.56 17.58 -9.27
C ARG A 43 -2.72 16.81 -8.65
N ILE A 44 -3.13 15.75 -9.28
CA ILE A 44 -4.02 14.75 -8.71
C ILE A 44 -3.22 14.12 -7.56
N SER A 45 -3.89 13.76 -6.47
CA SER A 45 -3.33 13.19 -5.24
C SER A 45 -2.04 12.38 -5.48
N PRO A 46 -1.01 12.48 -4.61
CA PRO A 46 0.24 11.72 -4.73
C PRO A 46 0.08 10.20 -4.86
N MET A 47 -1.09 9.67 -4.50
CA MET A 47 -1.43 8.25 -4.68
C MET A 47 -1.63 7.83 -6.14
N ASN A 48 -1.67 8.76 -7.09
CA ASN A 48 -1.94 8.50 -8.52
C ASN A 48 -0.73 8.75 -9.42
N VAL A 49 0.47 8.88 -8.88
CA VAL A 49 1.70 8.99 -9.67
C VAL A 49 2.22 7.59 -9.99
N ASN A 50 1.43 6.80 -10.72
CA ASN A 50 1.99 5.70 -11.45
C ASN A 50 2.62 6.28 -12.73
N THR A 51 3.93 6.18 -12.85
CA THR A 51 4.67 6.48 -14.08
C THR A 51 4.19 5.54 -15.19
N ASP A 52 4.33 5.94 -16.44
CA ASP A 52 3.92 5.11 -17.58
C ASP A 52 4.60 3.72 -17.59
N ALA A 53 5.82 3.60 -17.08
CA ALA A 53 6.52 2.33 -16.88
C ALA A 53 5.78 1.38 -15.92
N ASN A 54 5.21 1.89 -14.82
CA ASN A 54 4.40 1.08 -13.90
C ASN A 54 3.08 0.64 -14.54
N ASN A 55 2.53 1.45 -15.47
CA ASN A 55 1.32 1.09 -16.20
C ASN A 55 1.54 -0.05 -17.20
N GLU A 56 2.70 -0.12 -17.85
CA GLU A 56 3.04 -1.22 -18.76
C GLU A 56 3.23 -2.53 -18.00
N SER A 57 3.92 -2.50 -16.85
CA SER A 57 4.08 -3.68 -16.00
C SER A 57 2.73 -4.17 -15.43
N ALA A 58 1.87 -3.25 -14.99
CA ALA A 58 0.52 -3.57 -14.54
C ALA A 58 -0.33 -4.18 -15.66
N LEU A 59 -0.23 -3.65 -16.89
CA LEU A 59 -0.95 -4.17 -18.06
C LEU A 59 -0.44 -5.57 -18.45
N SER A 60 0.87 -5.79 -18.45
CA SER A 60 1.51 -7.10 -18.66
C SER A 60 1.05 -8.11 -17.60
N ASN A 61 0.99 -7.69 -16.34
CA ASN A 61 0.52 -8.49 -15.23
C ASN A 61 -0.94 -8.92 -15.41
N LEU A 62 -1.78 -8.02 -15.85
CA LEU A 62 -3.20 -8.29 -16.12
C LEU A 62 -3.38 -9.20 -17.34
N THR A 63 -2.56 -9.04 -18.37
CA THR A 63 -2.62 -9.90 -19.57
C THR A 63 -2.28 -11.34 -19.21
N SER A 64 -1.30 -11.57 -18.34
CA SER A 64 -0.95 -12.93 -17.86
C SER A 64 -2.07 -13.57 -17.02
N VAL A 65 -2.83 -12.77 -16.29
CA VAL A 65 -4.01 -13.25 -15.53
C VAL A 65 -5.15 -13.61 -16.49
N ILE A 66 -5.38 -12.82 -17.55
CA ILE A 66 -6.43 -13.08 -18.55
C ILE A 66 -6.20 -14.39 -19.30
N THR A 67 -4.96 -14.79 -19.55
CA THR A 67 -4.67 -16.09 -20.19
C THR A 67 -5.15 -17.29 -19.36
N ASN A 68 -5.32 -17.13 -18.06
CA ASN A 68 -5.83 -18.13 -17.13
C ASN A 68 -7.29 -17.89 -16.69
N TYR A 69 -8.11 -17.16 -17.47
CA TYR A 69 -9.44 -16.72 -17.09
C TYR A 69 -10.36 -17.87 -16.58
N ASN A 70 -10.20 -19.08 -17.11
CA ASN A 70 -10.97 -20.25 -16.68
C ASN A 70 -10.70 -20.71 -15.24
N LYS A 71 -9.58 -20.30 -14.65
CA LYS A 71 -9.18 -20.64 -13.27
C LYS A 71 -9.52 -19.53 -12.28
N ILE A 72 -9.73 -18.32 -12.78
CA ILE A 72 -10.00 -17.16 -11.93
C ILE A 72 -11.43 -17.23 -11.40
N PRO A 73 -11.65 -17.05 -10.09
CA PRO A 73 -12.99 -17.07 -9.49
C PRO A 73 -13.92 -16.01 -10.11
N TYR A 74 -15.17 -16.33 -10.26
CA TYR A 74 -16.18 -15.40 -10.76
C TYR A 74 -16.31 -14.14 -9.87
N SER A 75 -16.08 -14.29 -8.56
CA SER A 75 -16.06 -13.19 -7.61
C SER A 75 -15.06 -12.09 -7.98
N PHE A 76 -13.89 -12.45 -8.54
CA PHE A 76 -12.91 -11.47 -9.02
C PHE A 76 -13.50 -10.55 -10.12
N PHE A 77 -14.15 -11.14 -11.12
CA PHE A 77 -14.77 -10.34 -12.20
C PHE A 77 -15.89 -9.44 -11.69
N LYS A 78 -16.66 -9.93 -10.71
CA LYS A 78 -17.69 -9.14 -10.04
C LYS A 78 -17.08 -7.98 -9.25
N MET A 79 -15.97 -8.18 -8.55
CA MET A 79 -15.22 -7.11 -7.87
C MET A 79 -14.72 -6.05 -8.87
N VAL A 80 -14.17 -6.47 -10.02
CA VAL A 80 -13.72 -5.57 -11.09
C VAL A 80 -14.89 -4.75 -11.67
N GLU A 81 -16.05 -5.36 -11.87
CA GLU A 81 -17.26 -4.68 -12.33
C GLU A 81 -17.73 -3.62 -11.32
N LEU A 82 -17.82 -3.98 -10.03
CA LEU A 82 -18.18 -3.05 -8.96
C LEU A 82 -17.19 -1.89 -8.84
N HIS A 83 -15.89 -2.15 -9.01
CA HIS A 83 -14.89 -1.08 -9.01
C HIS A 83 -15.09 -0.12 -10.19
N THR A 84 -15.40 -0.66 -11.38
CA THR A 84 -15.73 0.16 -12.55
C THR A 84 -16.98 1.01 -12.31
N CYS A 85 -18.00 0.43 -11.69
CA CYS A 85 -19.20 1.16 -11.29
C CYS A 85 -18.87 2.27 -10.29
N ALA A 86 -18.03 2.00 -9.29
CA ALA A 86 -17.59 3.02 -8.34
C ALA A 86 -16.83 4.17 -9.01
N LEU A 87 -15.95 3.88 -9.98
CA LEU A 87 -15.19 4.89 -10.73
C LEU A 87 -16.05 5.76 -11.65
N SER A 88 -17.09 5.20 -12.22
CA SER A 88 -18.01 5.90 -13.15
C SER A 88 -19.12 6.66 -12.46
N ASN A 89 -19.41 6.37 -11.20
CA ASN A 89 -20.50 6.98 -10.46
C ASN A 89 -20.08 8.32 -9.85
N GLN A 90 -20.91 9.34 -10.00
CA GLN A 90 -20.66 10.67 -9.41
C GLN A 90 -21.20 10.76 -7.98
N GLU A 91 -22.13 9.90 -7.61
CA GLU A 91 -22.74 9.91 -6.30
C GLU A 91 -21.90 9.14 -5.27
N LYS A 92 -21.59 9.82 -4.16
CA LYS A 92 -20.68 9.33 -3.11
C LYS A 92 -21.20 8.11 -2.38
N SER A 93 -22.49 8.06 -2.13
CA SER A 93 -23.15 6.92 -1.50
C SER A 93 -22.94 5.64 -2.32
N ASN A 94 -23.16 5.72 -3.62
CA ASN A 94 -22.98 4.59 -4.51
C ASN A 94 -21.50 4.17 -4.66
N GLN A 95 -20.57 5.13 -4.68
CA GLN A 95 -19.14 4.83 -4.67
C GLN A 95 -18.77 4.05 -3.40
N LEU A 96 -19.18 4.54 -2.22
CA LEU A 96 -18.94 3.90 -0.93
C LEU A 96 -19.48 2.48 -0.90
N LEU A 97 -20.74 2.29 -1.31
CA LEU A 97 -21.39 0.97 -1.28
C LEU A 97 -20.72 -0.02 -2.22
N ASN A 98 -20.41 0.38 -3.45
CA ASN A 98 -19.74 -0.50 -4.41
C ASN A 98 -18.34 -0.92 -3.91
N LEU A 99 -17.53 0.02 -3.40
CA LEU A 99 -16.21 -0.28 -2.87
C LEU A 99 -16.26 -1.16 -1.62
N TRP A 100 -17.24 -0.92 -0.74
CA TRP A 100 -17.43 -1.75 0.44
C TRP A 100 -17.87 -3.17 0.07
N THR A 101 -18.74 -3.32 -0.91
CA THR A 101 -19.18 -4.64 -1.42
C THR A 101 -17.99 -5.45 -2.00
N ILE A 102 -17.00 -4.78 -2.62
CA ILE A 102 -15.76 -5.46 -3.06
C ILE A 102 -15.03 -6.06 -1.87
N ILE A 103 -14.90 -5.33 -0.76
CA ILE A 103 -14.26 -5.83 0.46
C ILE A 103 -15.03 -7.03 1.03
N GLU A 104 -16.37 -6.94 1.07
CA GLU A 104 -17.22 -8.06 1.53
C GLU A 104 -17.07 -9.30 0.66
N LEU A 105 -16.98 -9.15 -0.66
CA LEU A 105 -16.75 -10.24 -1.60
C LEU A 105 -15.35 -10.86 -1.46
N PHE A 106 -14.34 -10.04 -1.19
CA PHE A 106 -12.97 -10.52 -0.98
C PHE A 106 -12.84 -11.34 0.31
N VAL A 107 -13.54 -10.93 1.36
CA VAL A 107 -13.46 -11.59 2.68
C VAL A 107 -14.27 -12.89 2.72
N GLU A 108 -15.26 -13.11 1.82
CA GLU A 108 -16.11 -14.31 1.71
C GLU A 108 -16.60 -14.83 3.07
N THR A 109 -17.38 -14.01 3.80
CA THR A 109 -17.82 -14.39 5.14
C THR A 109 -19.13 -15.16 5.13
N ASP A 110 -19.10 -16.40 5.60
CA ASP A 110 -20.30 -17.21 5.91
C ASP A 110 -20.82 -16.99 7.35
N ILE A 111 -20.29 -15.99 8.06
CA ILE A 111 -20.48 -15.82 9.52
C ILE A 111 -21.58 -14.79 9.80
N ASN A 112 -22.26 -14.97 10.94
CA ASN A 112 -23.28 -14.05 11.49
C ASN A 112 -22.76 -12.61 11.61
N ASP A 113 -23.62 -11.63 11.34
CA ASP A 113 -23.29 -10.19 11.17
C ASP A 113 -22.41 -9.58 12.27
N SER A 114 -22.51 -10.02 13.53
CA SER A 114 -21.73 -9.47 14.63
C SER A 114 -20.22 -9.73 14.55
N ASP A 115 -19.81 -10.85 13.95
CA ASP A 115 -18.39 -11.22 13.81
C ASP A 115 -17.81 -10.81 12.46
N LYS A 116 -18.67 -10.51 11.47
CA LYS A 116 -18.26 -10.16 10.10
C LYS A 116 -17.31 -8.95 10.05
N ILE A 117 -17.63 -7.88 10.75
CA ILE A 117 -16.79 -6.68 10.76
C ILE A 117 -15.41 -6.93 11.40
N ASN A 118 -15.35 -7.74 12.45
CA ASN A 118 -14.07 -8.11 13.07
C ASN A 118 -13.22 -8.95 12.12
N GLN A 119 -13.83 -9.87 11.37
CA GLN A 119 -13.16 -10.67 10.36
C GLN A 119 -12.63 -9.79 9.23
N ILE A 120 -13.44 -8.85 8.71
CA ILE A 120 -13.00 -7.86 7.73
C ILE A 120 -11.81 -7.07 8.25
N CYS A 121 -11.87 -6.56 9.48
CA CYS A 121 -10.77 -5.83 10.11
C CYS A 121 -9.48 -6.66 10.17
N ASN A 122 -9.58 -7.95 10.56
CA ASN A 122 -8.42 -8.83 10.66
C ASN A 122 -7.80 -9.12 9.30
N ILE A 123 -8.61 -9.48 8.30
CA ILE A 123 -8.13 -9.81 6.95
C ILE A 123 -7.52 -8.58 6.29
N LEU A 124 -8.20 -7.42 6.32
CA LEU A 124 -7.67 -6.20 5.75
C LEU A 124 -6.39 -5.75 6.47
N SER A 125 -6.28 -5.94 7.79
CA SER A 125 -5.04 -5.64 8.51
C SER A 125 -3.89 -6.50 8.00
N THR A 126 -4.08 -7.80 7.81
CA THR A 126 -3.07 -8.70 7.22
C THR A 126 -2.64 -8.22 5.83
N VAL A 127 -3.61 -7.91 4.96
CA VAL A 127 -3.34 -7.45 3.58
C VAL A 127 -2.60 -6.11 3.56
N MET A 128 -3.04 -5.13 4.34
CA MET A 128 -2.49 -3.76 4.32
C MET A 128 -1.15 -3.64 5.05
N CYS A 129 -0.90 -4.46 6.07
CA CYS A 129 0.35 -4.46 6.82
C CYS A 129 1.46 -5.23 6.12
N SER A 130 1.15 -6.08 5.12
CA SER A 130 2.13 -6.94 4.45
C SER A 130 3.34 -6.19 3.91
N ASP A 131 3.17 -4.99 3.37
CA ASP A 131 4.24 -4.20 2.76
C ASP A 131 4.36 -2.81 3.40
N TYR A 132 3.78 -2.61 4.58
CA TYR A 132 3.63 -1.26 5.15
C TYR A 132 4.97 -0.54 5.33
N ILE A 133 5.93 -1.19 5.98
CA ILE A 133 7.26 -0.60 6.25
C ILE A 133 8.01 -0.40 4.94
N ASN A 134 8.07 -1.42 4.08
CA ASN A 134 8.75 -1.36 2.80
C ASN A 134 8.22 -0.23 1.93
N ARG A 135 6.90 -0.07 1.80
CA ARG A 135 6.30 1.04 1.04
C ARG A 135 6.70 2.41 1.58
N LYS A 136 6.79 2.58 2.90
CA LYS A 136 7.23 3.83 3.52
C LYS A 136 8.71 4.12 3.22
N LEU A 137 9.53 3.09 3.24
CA LEU A 137 10.96 3.19 2.97
C LEU A 137 11.25 3.46 1.50
N ILE A 138 10.56 2.80 0.58
CA ILE A 138 10.68 3.05 -0.87
C ILE A 138 10.34 4.51 -1.19
N ILE A 139 9.25 5.04 -0.60
CA ILE A 139 8.86 6.45 -0.80
C ILE A 139 9.97 7.36 -0.26
N LEU A 140 10.45 7.13 0.96
CA LEU A 140 11.52 7.94 1.56
C LEU A 140 12.81 7.88 0.74
N TYR A 141 13.21 6.69 0.30
CA TYR A 141 14.37 6.48 -0.57
C TYR A 141 14.27 7.27 -1.87
N ASN A 142 13.13 7.18 -2.56
CA ASN A 142 12.92 7.88 -3.82
C ASN A 142 12.88 9.40 -3.65
N GLU A 143 12.29 9.89 -2.57
CA GLU A 143 12.29 11.32 -2.23
C GLU A 143 13.71 11.84 -1.97
N ILE A 144 14.54 11.10 -1.23
CA ILE A 144 15.95 11.46 -0.99
C ILE A 144 16.73 11.43 -2.31
N LYS A 145 16.57 10.38 -3.11
CA LYS A 145 17.20 10.28 -4.42
C LYS A 145 16.85 11.44 -5.34
N GLN A 146 15.62 11.93 -5.28
CA GLN A 146 15.14 13.04 -6.10
C GLN A 146 15.60 14.41 -5.58
N CYS A 147 15.53 14.63 -4.26
CA CYS A 147 15.82 15.92 -3.64
C CYS A 147 17.31 16.15 -3.35
N CYS A 148 18.05 15.06 -3.08
CA CYS A 148 19.45 15.11 -2.64
C CYS A 148 20.26 13.99 -3.33
N PRO A 149 20.44 14.02 -4.66
CA PRO A 149 21.14 12.97 -5.41
C PRO A 149 22.59 12.79 -4.97
N GLU A 150 23.24 13.84 -4.48
CA GLU A 150 24.60 13.79 -3.91
C GLU A 150 24.66 12.93 -2.63
N VAL A 151 23.65 13.01 -1.78
CA VAL A 151 23.52 12.14 -0.60
C VAL A 151 23.37 10.69 -1.02
N HIS A 152 22.55 10.45 -2.04
CA HIS A 152 22.31 9.12 -2.57
C HIS A 152 23.59 8.47 -3.13
N SER A 153 24.34 9.19 -3.98
CA SER A 153 25.52 8.62 -4.62
C SER A 153 26.72 8.51 -3.68
N GLN A 154 27.00 9.54 -2.89
CA GLN A 154 28.22 9.60 -2.08
C GLN A 154 28.21 8.63 -0.91
N TYR A 155 27.10 8.58 -0.13
CA TYR A 155 27.09 7.78 1.11
C TYR A 155 26.70 6.32 0.90
N LEU A 156 25.78 6.07 -0.05
CA LEU A 156 25.34 4.70 -0.28
C LEU A 156 26.39 3.86 -1.01
N ASP A 157 27.26 4.50 -1.81
CA ASP A 157 28.35 3.79 -2.49
C ASP A 157 29.51 3.43 -1.54
N GLU A 158 29.68 4.16 -0.43
CA GLU A 158 30.72 3.91 0.58
C GLU A 158 30.39 2.74 1.53
N LEU A 159 29.11 2.33 1.63
CA LEU A 159 28.72 1.23 2.50
C LEU A 159 29.13 -0.13 1.89
N ASP A 160 29.73 -0.97 2.74
CA ASP A 160 30.25 -2.31 2.38
C ASP A 160 29.19 -3.43 2.46
N VAL A 161 27.93 -3.10 2.69
CA VAL A 161 26.81 -4.02 2.87
C VAL A 161 25.65 -3.69 1.93
N GLY A 162 24.91 -4.71 1.46
CA GLY A 162 23.80 -4.58 0.53
C GLY A 162 24.25 -4.66 -0.93
N ALA A 163 23.49 -5.42 -1.74
CA ALA A 163 23.76 -5.62 -3.17
C ALA A 163 23.26 -4.44 -4.02
N THR A 164 22.21 -3.75 -3.56
CA THR A 164 21.57 -2.64 -4.24
C THR A 164 21.67 -1.34 -3.47
N ALA A 165 21.55 -0.20 -4.15
CA ALA A 165 21.53 1.11 -3.48
C ALA A 165 20.37 1.22 -2.46
N TYR A 166 19.26 0.55 -2.70
CA TYR A 166 18.15 0.50 -1.74
C TYR A 166 18.49 -0.32 -0.49
N GLU A 167 19.13 -1.47 -0.63
CA GLU A 167 19.59 -2.26 0.52
C GLU A 167 20.63 -1.53 1.36
N LYS A 168 21.55 -0.80 0.72
CA LYS A 168 22.50 0.11 1.39
C LYS A 168 21.79 1.21 2.17
N PHE A 169 20.73 1.80 1.59
CA PHE A 169 19.89 2.77 2.31
C PHE A 169 19.23 2.16 3.55
N LEU A 170 18.74 0.92 3.46
CA LEU A 170 18.18 0.21 4.60
C LEU A 170 19.24 -0.04 5.68
N ALA A 171 20.47 -0.40 5.28
CA ALA A 171 21.59 -0.58 6.20
C ALA A 171 21.96 0.73 6.90
N LEU A 172 22.01 1.85 6.15
CA LEU A 172 22.26 3.19 6.72
C LEU A 172 21.26 3.55 7.82
N LEU A 173 19.99 3.19 7.63
CA LEU A 173 18.92 3.49 8.59
C LEU A 173 18.91 2.54 9.80
N SER A 174 19.43 1.32 9.67
CA SER A 174 19.17 0.26 10.65
C SER A 174 20.41 -0.24 11.40
N LEU A 175 21.62 -0.08 10.83
CA LEU A 175 22.85 -0.62 11.41
C LEU A 175 23.63 0.47 12.14
N ARG A 176 23.81 0.29 13.44
CA ARG A 176 24.46 1.26 14.33
C ARG A 176 25.95 1.50 14.00
N GLU A 177 26.58 0.57 13.30
CA GLU A 177 27.97 0.73 12.84
C GLU A 177 28.14 1.85 11.80
N TYR A 178 27.05 2.27 11.14
CA TYR A 178 27.05 3.38 10.18
C TYR A 178 26.54 4.71 10.75
N ASN A 179 26.48 4.86 12.08
CA ASN A 179 25.96 6.07 12.71
C ASN A 179 26.72 7.34 12.26
N SER A 180 28.06 7.27 12.09
CA SER A 180 28.83 8.44 11.60
C SER A 180 28.37 8.89 10.20
N VAL A 181 28.15 7.93 9.29
CA VAL A 181 27.67 8.20 7.93
C VAL A 181 26.22 8.69 7.96
N PHE A 182 25.42 8.15 8.87
CA PHE A 182 24.04 8.59 9.08
C PHE A 182 23.98 10.05 9.55
N ASP A 183 24.80 10.43 10.56
CA ASP A 183 24.86 11.80 11.10
C ASP A 183 25.26 12.81 10.03
N GLU A 184 26.29 12.50 9.23
CA GLU A 184 26.69 13.34 8.09
C GLU A 184 25.56 13.48 7.05
N THR A 185 24.83 12.37 6.78
CA THR A 185 23.66 12.40 5.89
C THR A 185 22.57 13.30 6.43
N ILE A 186 22.28 13.25 7.74
CA ILE A 186 21.29 14.08 8.42
C ILE A 186 21.68 15.56 8.40
N GLU A 187 22.95 15.90 8.50
CA GLU A 187 23.43 17.29 8.39
C GLU A 187 23.21 17.85 6.98
N LYS A 188 23.46 17.07 5.93
CA LYS A 188 23.23 17.48 4.53
C LYS A 188 21.76 17.65 4.20
N LEU A 189 20.85 16.99 4.95
CA LEU A 189 19.40 17.16 4.83
C LEU A 189 18.84 18.38 5.60
N ALA A 190 19.68 19.30 6.06
CA ALA A 190 19.25 20.48 6.85
C ALA A 190 18.15 21.30 6.15
N ASN A 191 18.21 21.42 4.82
CA ASN A 191 17.20 22.14 4.02
C ASN A 191 15.90 21.36 3.77
N TYR A 192 15.82 20.09 4.20
CA TYR A 192 14.69 19.19 4.00
C TYR A 192 14.18 18.62 5.33
N PRO A 193 13.59 19.45 6.21
CA PRO A 193 13.28 19.06 7.59
C PRO A 193 12.35 17.85 7.70
N LEU A 194 11.43 17.67 6.75
CA LEU A 194 10.54 16.50 6.74
C LEU A 194 11.27 15.20 6.41
N LEU A 195 12.18 15.22 5.43
CA LEU A 195 12.99 14.04 5.08
C LEU A 195 13.94 13.70 6.23
N LYS A 196 14.61 14.70 6.79
CA LYS A 196 15.44 14.57 7.98
C LYS A 196 14.68 13.92 9.14
N TYR A 197 13.51 14.44 9.50
CA TYR A 197 12.67 13.89 10.57
C TYR A 197 12.28 12.43 10.29
N ARG A 198 11.89 12.11 9.07
CA ARG A 198 11.49 10.74 8.70
C ARG A 198 12.65 9.75 8.76
N MET A 199 13.86 10.15 8.35
CA MET A 199 15.05 9.32 8.50
C MET A 199 15.36 9.06 9.97
N MET A 200 15.40 10.11 10.79
CA MET A 200 15.63 9.99 12.25
C MET A 200 14.55 9.13 12.90
N TYR A 201 13.28 9.28 12.54
CA TYR A 201 12.19 8.45 13.06
C TYR A 201 12.40 6.94 12.78
N PHE A 202 12.82 6.58 11.56
CA PHE A 202 13.14 5.18 11.26
C PHE A 202 14.36 4.70 12.03
N HIS A 203 15.44 5.50 12.07
CA HIS A 203 16.67 5.15 12.74
C HIS A 203 16.51 5.03 14.26
N ASP A 204 15.90 6.05 14.91
CA ASP A 204 15.90 6.17 16.36
C ASP A 204 14.71 5.45 17.03
N GLU A 205 13.59 5.28 16.32
CA GLU A 205 12.36 4.74 16.91
C GLU A 205 12.01 3.34 16.36
N ILE A 206 12.16 3.13 15.04
CA ILE A 206 11.69 1.89 14.41
C ILE A 206 12.79 0.84 14.35
N PHE A 207 14.01 1.21 13.96
CA PHE A 207 15.12 0.28 13.77
C PHE A 207 16.08 0.19 14.97
N VAL A 208 15.58 0.51 16.15
CA VAL A 208 16.33 0.26 17.39
C VAL A 208 16.59 -1.23 17.57
N ASP A 209 15.56 -2.03 17.35
CA ASP A 209 15.57 -3.49 17.39
C ASP A 209 14.35 -4.07 16.66
N SER A 210 14.22 -5.40 16.66
CA SER A 210 13.06 -6.08 16.04
C SER A 210 11.72 -5.72 16.68
N LEU A 211 11.68 -5.34 17.95
CA LEU A 211 10.45 -4.95 18.65
C LEU A 211 9.96 -3.58 18.19
N GLY A 212 10.84 -2.64 17.84
CA GLY A 212 10.48 -1.37 17.24
C GLY A 212 9.73 -1.56 15.90
N ILE A 213 10.22 -2.48 15.07
CA ILE A 213 9.56 -2.89 13.82
C ILE A 213 8.19 -3.50 14.11
N LEU A 214 8.11 -4.46 15.03
CA LEU A 214 6.88 -5.13 15.41
C LEU A 214 5.84 -4.14 15.94
N GLN A 215 6.23 -3.24 16.82
CA GLN A 215 5.35 -2.21 17.39
C GLN A 215 4.84 -1.23 16.34
N CYS A 216 5.67 -0.87 15.36
CA CYS A 216 5.27 -0.03 14.23
C CYS A 216 4.16 -0.69 13.42
N ILE A 217 4.30 -1.98 13.10
CA ILE A 217 3.28 -2.77 12.35
C ILE A 217 1.99 -2.89 13.17
N GLU A 218 2.07 -3.25 14.45
CA GLU A 218 0.92 -3.39 15.34
C GLU A 218 0.17 -2.06 15.50
N SER A 219 0.89 -0.95 15.66
CA SER A 219 0.30 0.39 15.72
C SER A 219 -0.42 0.76 14.44
N HIS A 220 0.14 0.38 13.28
CA HIS A 220 -0.52 0.57 11.99
C HIS A 220 -1.79 -0.28 11.86
N ALA A 221 -1.72 -1.57 12.24
CA ALA A 221 -2.87 -2.47 12.22
C ALA A 221 -4.03 -1.95 13.09
N ASN A 222 -3.73 -1.40 14.28
CA ASN A 222 -4.74 -0.79 15.15
C ASN A 222 -5.39 0.45 14.52
N ARG A 223 -4.60 1.33 13.88
CA ARG A 223 -5.15 2.49 13.14
C ARG A 223 -6.02 2.06 11.97
N LEU A 224 -5.62 1.02 11.23
CA LEU A 224 -6.42 0.43 10.15
C LEU A 224 -7.76 -0.10 10.67
N ARG A 225 -7.75 -0.85 11.78
CA ARG A 225 -8.97 -1.37 12.41
C ARG A 225 -9.95 -0.24 12.75
N TRP A 226 -9.50 0.83 13.38
CA TRP A 226 -10.34 1.98 13.69
C TRP A 226 -10.88 2.68 12.43
N HIS A 227 -10.05 2.76 11.40
CA HIS A 227 -10.45 3.35 10.13
C HIS A 227 -11.51 2.50 9.41
N ILE A 228 -11.33 1.19 9.34
CA ILE A 228 -12.29 0.25 8.76
C ILE A 228 -13.64 0.31 9.51
N MET A 229 -13.61 0.37 10.85
CA MET A 229 -14.82 0.54 11.65
C MET A 229 -15.54 1.87 11.36
N ARG A 230 -14.80 2.94 11.11
CA ARG A 230 -15.37 4.23 10.70
C ARG A 230 -16.03 4.15 9.33
N ILE A 231 -15.40 3.47 8.38
CA ILE A 231 -15.96 3.21 7.04
C ILE A 231 -17.26 2.42 7.16
N TYR A 232 -17.26 1.36 7.95
CA TYR A 232 -18.44 0.53 8.19
C TYR A 232 -19.61 1.32 8.77
N ARG A 233 -19.35 2.21 9.74
CA ARG A 233 -20.38 3.10 10.28
C ARG A 233 -20.97 4.02 9.22
N ASN A 234 -20.12 4.62 8.37
CA ASN A 234 -20.62 5.47 7.27
C ASN A 234 -21.44 4.66 6.25
N ARG A 235 -21.00 3.44 5.92
CA ARG A 235 -21.77 2.53 5.06
C ARG A 235 -23.15 2.26 5.65
N ASN A 236 -23.26 2.01 6.95
CA ASN A 236 -24.53 1.75 7.61
C ASN A 236 -25.42 3.00 7.62
N MET A 237 -24.88 4.19 7.84
CA MET A 237 -25.63 5.44 7.71
C MET A 237 -26.20 5.62 6.30
N VAL A 238 -25.39 5.37 5.27
CA VAL A 238 -25.88 5.44 3.86
C VAL A 238 -27.01 4.46 3.63
N VAL A 239 -26.92 3.23 4.15
CA VAL A 239 -27.93 2.18 3.89
C VAL A 239 -29.24 2.43 4.67
N HIS A 240 -29.15 2.87 5.92
CA HIS A 240 -30.30 2.99 6.81
C HIS A 240 -30.90 4.39 6.80
N ASP A 241 -30.09 5.42 6.74
CA ASP A 241 -30.50 6.81 6.91
C ASP A 241 -30.49 7.59 5.57
N GLY A 242 -29.84 7.06 4.52
CA GLY A 242 -29.63 7.74 3.25
C GLY A 242 -28.66 8.93 3.34
N ASP A 243 -27.91 9.04 4.43
CA ASP A 243 -27.01 10.16 4.72
C ASP A 243 -25.57 9.69 4.92
N TYR A 244 -24.61 10.61 4.93
CA TYR A 244 -23.19 10.33 5.15
C TYR A 244 -22.47 11.49 5.83
N MET A 245 -21.34 11.20 6.46
CA MET A 245 -20.52 12.20 7.15
C MET A 245 -19.84 13.17 6.17
N PRO A 246 -19.58 14.42 6.56
CA PRO A 246 -18.95 15.45 5.71
C PRO A 246 -17.61 15.02 5.08
N TYR A 247 -16.86 14.11 5.74
CA TYR A 247 -15.57 13.60 5.28
C TYR A 247 -15.66 12.35 4.37
N ILE A 248 -16.81 12.09 3.76
CA ILE A 248 -17.06 10.93 2.88
C ILE A 248 -16.02 10.81 1.75
N ASN A 249 -15.52 11.94 1.21
CA ASN A 249 -14.51 11.92 0.16
C ASN A 249 -13.21 11.22 0.61
N THR A 250 -12.73 11.56 1.80
CA THR A 250 -11.52 10.93 2.37
C THR A 250 -11.74 9.43 2.64
N ILE A 251 -12.96 9.06 3.06
CA ILE A 251 -13.32 7.65 3.23
C ILE A 251 -13.27 6.91 1.89
N ILE A 252 -13.84 7.47 0.83
CA ILE A 252 -13.85 6.88 -0.51
C ILE A 252 -12.43 6.77 -1.07
N GLU A 253 -11.58 7.79 -0.91
CA GLU A 253 -10.17 7.75 -1.32
C GLU A 253 -9.42 6.60 -0.63
N ASN A 254 -9.59 6.45 0.68
CA ASN A 254 -8.96 5.35 1.41
C ASN A 254 -9.52 3.97 1.01
N LEU A 255 -10.83 3.88 0.73
CA LEU A 255 -11.44 2.65 0.22
C LEU A 255 -10.89 2.25 -1.14
N HIS A 256 -10.69 3.21 -2.05
CA HIS A 256 -10.02 2.94 -3.32
C HIS A 256 -8.63 2.37 -3.10
N PHE A 257 -7.83 2.98 -2.20
CA PHE A 257 -6.51 2.45 -1.87
C PHE A 257 -6.56 1.00 -1.33
N TYR A 258 -7.54 0.67 -0.47
CA TYR A 258 -7.67 -0.69 0.04
C TYR A 258 -8.06 -1.67 -1.06
N VAL A 259 -9.01 -1.29 -1.91
CA VAL A 259 -9.46 -2.11 -3.05
C VAL A 259 -8.33 -2.31 -4.06
N ASP A 260 -7.57 -1.27 -4.38
CA ASP A 260 -6.41 -1.35 -5.28
C ASP A 260 -5.36 -2.33 -4.72
N THR A 261 -5.05 -2.23 -3.41
CA THR A 261 -4.11 -3.14 -2.76
C THR A 261 -4.61 -4.60 -2.79
N ILE A 262 -5.92 -4.83 -2.61
CA ILE A 262 -6.52 -6.16 -2.74
C ILE A 262 -6.33 -6.70 -4.16
N PHE A 263 -6.61 -5.89 -5.19
CA PHE A 263 -6.42 -6.31 -6.58
C PHE A 263 -4.96 -6.63 -6.89
N ASP A 264 -4.01 -5.80 -6.44
CA ASP A 264 -2.58 -6.04 -6.63
C ASP A 264 -2.16 -7.38 -6.02
N LYS A 265 -2.61 -7.69 -4.80
CA LYS A 265 -2.33 -8.98 -4.17
C LYS A 265 -2.98 -10.14 -4.91
N LEU A 266 -4.26 -10.06 -5.28
CA LEU A 266 -4.93 -11.10 -6.04
C LEU A 266 -4.23 -11.38 -7.37
N ILE A 267 -3.86 -10.34 -8.12
CA ILE A 267 -3.16 -10.46 -9.39
C ILE A 267 -1.80 -11.14 -9.19
N HIS A 268 -1.05 -10.74 -8.15
CA HIS A 268 0.22 -11.37 -7.80
C HIS A 268 0.05 -12.88 -7.54
N TYR A 269 -0.91 -13.29 -6.73
CA TYR A 269 -1.17 -14.71 -6.43
C TYR A 269 -1.67 -15.48 -7.64
N TYR A 270 -2.53 -14.91 -8.46
CA TYR A 270 -3.03 -15.54 -9.69
C TYR A 270 -1.92 -15.81 -10.70
N LYS A 271 -0.95 -14.89 -10.82
CA LYS A 271 0.27 -15.10 -11.61
C LYS A 271 1.07 -16.31 -11.14
N ASN A 272 1.11 -16.51 -9.84
CA ASN A 272 1.81 -17.61 -9.20
C ASN A 272 0.97 -18.89 -9.10
N GLY A 273 -0.17 -18.96 -9.82
CA GLY A 273 -0.99 -20.14 -9.93
C GLY A 273 -1.93 -20.43 -8.75
N ILE A 274 -2.04 -19.49 -7.79
CA ILE A 274 -2.93 -19.62 -6.63
C ILE A 274 -4.19 -18.80 -6.91
N PHE A 275 -5.32 -19.50 -7.17
CA PHE A 275 -6.57 -18.84 -7.61
C PHE A 275 -7.66 -18.80 -6.53
N SER A 276 -7.57 -19.62 -5.48
CA SER A 276 -8.53 -19.66 -4.39
C SER A 276 -8.28 -18.51 -3.42
N THR A 277 -9.28 -17.65 -3.18
CA THR A 277 -9.20 -16.55 -2.21
C THR A 277 -8.89 -17.06 -0.80
N SER A 278 -9.49 -18.18 -0.39
CA SER A 278 -9.22 -18.82 0.90
C SER A 278 -7.76 -19.25 1.05
N ASP A 279 -7.18 -19.84 -0.02
CA ASP A 279 -5.78 -20.28 0.00
C ASP A 279 -4.84 -19.07 0.05
N ILE A 280 -5.14 -18.01 -0.71
CA ILE A 280 -4.40 -16.73 -0.67
C ILE A 280 -4.41 -16.15 0.74
N LEU A 281 -5.57 -16.05 1.37
CA LEU A 281 -5.70 -15.50 2.72
C LEU A 281 -4.98 -16.37 3.76
N THR A 282 -5.06 -17.69 3.63
CA THR A 282 -4.35 -18.61 4.50
C THR A 282 -2.84 -18.46 4.34
N HIS A 283 -2.36 -18.35 3.10
CA HIS A 283 -0.95 -18.14 2.81
C HIS A 283 -0.45 -16.80 3.40
N MET A 284 -1.18 -15.70 3.19
CA MET A 284 -0.83 -14.39 3.76
C MET A 284 -0.77 -14.41 5.28
N LYS A 285 -1.72 -15.06 5.97
CA LYS A 285 -1.71 -15.21 7.42
C LYS A 285 -0.51 -16.03 7.92
N ASN A 286 -0.12 -17.08 7.18
CA ASN A 286 1.03 -17.89 7.52
C ASN A 286 2.34 -17.09 7.38
N ILE A 287 2.47 -16.26 6.34
CA ILE A 287 3.62 -15.38 6.15
C ILE A 287 3.66 -14.33 7.28
N GLU A 288 2.55 -13.68 7.58
CA GLU A 288 2.46 -12.72 8.69
C GLU A 288 2.88 -13.37 10.03
N TYR A 289 2.37 -14.56 10.33
CA TYR A 289 2.74 -15.29 11.54
C TYR A 289 4.25 -15.60 11.60
N ARG A 290 4.83 -16.07 10.50
CA ARG A 290 6.29 -16.36 10.41
C ARG A 290 7.08 -15.08 10.62
N TYR A 291 6.72 -14.01 9.93
CA TYR A 291 7.40 -12.72 10.05
C TYR A 291 7.35 -12.16 11.48
N GLN A 292 6.19 -12.18 12.11
CA GLN A 292 6.06 -11.76 13.50
C GLN A 292 6.95 -12.61 14.43
N LYS A 293 7.10 -13.91 14.14
CA LYS A 293 8.00 -14.79 14.88
C LYS A 293 9.47 -14.43 14.67
N THR A 294 9.87 -14.12 13.44
CA THR A 294 11.22 -13.62 13.11
C THR A 294 11.51 -12.32 13.86
N LEU A 295 10.54 -11.44 14.01
CA LEU A 295 10.64 -10.21 14.82
C LEU A 295 10.63 -10.46 16.34
N GLY A 296 10.66 -11.69 16.81
CA GLY A 296 10.74 -12.03 18.21
C GLY A 296 9.41 -12.07 18.96
N ARG A 297 8.26 -12.14 18.24
CA ARG A 297 6.95 -12.29 18.88
C ARG A 297 6.85 -13.63 19.58
N GLY A 298 6.72 -13.62 20.89
CA GLY A 298 6.57 -14.81 21.74
C GLY A 298 5.15 -15.03 22.25
N LYS A 299 4.83 -16.27 22.68
CA LYS A 299 3.50 -16.59 23.26
C LYS A 299 3.22 -15.88 24.58
N LYS A 300 4.24 -15.67 25.40
CA LYS A 300 4.12 -15.03 26.73
C LYS A 300 4.85 -13.69 26.80
N LYS A 301 5.99 -13.56 26.15
CA LYS A 301 6.84 -12.37 26.12
C LYS A 301 7.52 -12.26 24.78
N ASN A 302 7.57 -11.04 24.23
CA ASN A 302 8.34 -10.74 23.04
C ASN A 302 9.84 -10.67 23.38
N THR A 303 10.69 -11.07 22.44
CA THR A 303 12.16 -11.03 22.58
C THR A 303 12.72 -10.00 21.63
N SER A 304 13.47 -9.03 22.16
CA SER A 304 14.22 -8.07 21.35
C SER A 304 15.38 -8.77 20.65
N ILE A 305 15.54 -8.50 19.36
CA ILE A 305 16.62 -9.00 18.50
C ILE A 305 17.28 -7.78 17.86
N ALA A 306 18.58 -7.64 18.04
CA ALA A 306 19.35 -6.55 17.43
C ALA A 306 19.43 -6.73 15.92
N LEU A 307 19.41 -5.62 15.18
CA LEU A 307 19.65 -5.63 13.74
C LEU A 307 21.18 -5.73 13.50
N THR A 308 21.55 -6.65 12.61
CA THR A 308 22.94 -6.91 12.22
C THR A 308 23.06 -6.98 10.70
N LYS A 309 24.29 -6.97 10.16
CA LYS A 309 24.53 -7.14 8.71
C LYS A 309 23.88 -8.39 8.13
N GLU A 310 23.77 -9.45 8.92
CA GLU A 310 23.24 -10.74 8.49
C GLU A 310 21.71 -10.79 8.49
N ASN A 311 21.04 -9.95 9.31
CA ASN A 311 19.59 -10.11 9.52
C ASN A 311 18.73 -8.87 9.18
N TYR A 312 19.33 -7.69 8.93
CA TYR A 312 18.56 -6.45 8.76
C TYR A 312 17.56 -6.51 7.60
N LEU A 313 17.94 -7.15 6.48
CA LEU A 313 17.03 -7.29 5.33
C LEU A 313 15.84 -8.18 5.68
N ASP A 314 16.08 -9.32 6.32
CA ASP A 314 15.02 -10.22 6.75
C ASP A 314 14.11 -9.57 7.80
N MET A 315 14.67 -8.77 8.71
CA MET A 315 13.90 -8.04 9.72
C MET A 315 13.07 -6.90 9.13
N ILE A 316 13.59 -6.17 8.14
CA ILE A 316 12.92 -5.01 7.55
C ILE A 316 11.97 -5.41 6.41
N LEU A 317 12.41 -6.29 5.51
CA LEU A 317 11.72 -6.67 4.28
C LEU A 317 11.02 -8.03 4.36
N GLY A 318 11.25 -8.80 5.43
CA GLY A 318 10.91 -10.21 5.51
C GLY A 318 9.49 -10.56 5.06
N HIS A 319 8.50 -9.73 5.35
CA HIS A 319 7.13 -9.95 4.89
C HIS A 319 6.95 -9.71 3.38
N SER A 320 7.51 -8.62 2.86
CA SER A 320 7.51 -8.31 1.42
C SER A 320 8.33 -9.32 0.62
N TYR A 321 9.49 -9.70 1.16
CA TYR A 321 10.39 -10.66 0.54
C TYR A 321 9.75 -12.05 0.37
N TYR A 322 9.02 -12.53 1.41
CA TYR A 322 8.32 -13.80 1.34
C TYR A 322 7.10 -13.78 0.41
N THR A 323 6.46 -12.65 0.17
CA THR A 323 5.35 -12.55 -0.79
C THR A 323 5.82 -12.50 -2.24
N GLU A 324 7.04 -12.03 -2.50
CA GLU A 324 7.61 -11.97 -3.85
C GLU A 324 8.27 -13.29 -4.28
N ASN A 325 8.75 -14.10 -3.34
CA ASN A 325 9.47 -15.37 -3.59
C ASN A 325 8.58 -16.63 -3.48
N ILE A 326 7.29 -16.54 -3.81
CA ILE A 326 6.39 -17.73 -3.79
C ILE A 326 6.75 -18.77 -4.86
N CYS A 327 7.67 -18.47 -5.78
CA CYS A 327 8.02 -19.27 -6.93
C CYS A 327 9.50 -19.74 -6.97
N GLU A 328 10.22 -19.75 -5.87
CA GLU A 328 11.43 -20.57 -5.74
C GLU A 328 11.12 -21.77 -4.83
#